data_b56a318769bda9991919f95600adf268
#
_entry.id   b56a318769bda9991919f95600adf268
#
_cell.length_a   1.000
_cell.length_b   1.000
_cell.length_c   1.000
_cell.angle_alpha   90.00
_cell.angle_beta   90.00
_cell.angle_gamma   90.00
#
_symmetry.space_group_name_H-M   'P 1'
#
loop_
_entity.id
_entity.type
_entity.pdbx_description
1 polymer ?
#
loop_
_entity_poly.entity_id
_entity_poly.type
_entity_poly.pdbx_seq_one_letter_code
_entity_poly.pdbx_strand_id
1 'polypeptide(L)'
;MLARSSVSVVTIALVFAARNSRQSEQTRMAPAAADGIISKPSNHSVDQTVDKLKSILEGRGVTLFALVDHSGEAAKAGLNMRPTKLLIFGNPRAGTPVMLAAPSIAIDLPLKILVWEDDRGRVWLSYNDPAYLQRRHGVPQQLLQNIAAAETLAALAAQ
;
A
#
# COMPACT_ATOMS: atom_id res chain seq x y z
N MET A 1 -0.60 32.46 59.17
CA MET A 1 -0.13 32.76 57.81
C MET A 1 0.03 31.41 57.09
N LEU A 2 -0.93 31.05 56.27
CA LEU A 2 -0.93 29.79 55.51
C LEU A 2 -0.71 30.15 54.05
N ALA A 3 0.46 29.78 53.53
CA ALA A 3 0.79 29.94 52.11
C ALA A 3 0.12 28.79 51.33
N ARG A 4 -0.81 29.08 50.43
CA ARG A 4 -1.41 28.16 49.47
C ARG A 4 -0.49 28.05 48.28
N SER A 5 0.11 26.85 48.10
CA SER A 5 0.84 26.51 46.87
C SER A 5 -0.16 26.23 45.75
N SER A 6 -0.19 27.14 44.78
CA SER A 6 -0.86 26.92 43.49
C SER A 6 0.02 26.03 42.62
N VAL A 7 -0.18 24.71 42.66
CA VAL A 7 0.44 23.77 41.73
C VAL A 7 -0.32 23.82 40.40
N SER A 8 0.40 24.17 39.40
CA SER A 8 0.00 24.63 38.07
C SER A 8 -0.83 23.60 37.30
N VAL A 9 -2.07 23.94 37.00
CA VAL A 9 -2.97 23.22 36.05
C VAL A 9 -2.36 23.13 34.65
N VAL A 10 -1.40 23.99 34.32
CA VAL A 10 -0.71 24.03 33.02
C VAL A 10 0.16 22.80 32.76
N THR A 11 0.75 22.17 33.78
CA THR A 11 1.64 21.03 33.62
C THR A 11 0.88 19.73 33.20
N ILE A 12 -0.37 19.61 33.65
CA ILE A 12 -1.21 18.42 33.33
C ILE A 12 -1.69 18.48 31.90
N ALA A 13 -2.03 19.66 31.36
CA ALA A 13 -2.51 19.81 29.98
C ALA A 13 -1.40 19.50 28.95
N LEU A 14 -0.14 19.88 29.22
CA LEU A 14 1.01 19.59 28.35
C LEU A 14 1.34 18.09 28.28
N VAL A 15 1.19 17.36 29.36
CA VAL A 15 1.43 15.91 29.40
C VAL A 15 0.32 15.15 28.66
N PHE A 16 -0.93 15.61 28.72
CA PHE A 16 -2.04 15.03 27.96
C PHE A 16 -1.92 15.28 26.45
N ALA A 17 -1.52 16.49 26.04
CA ALA A 17 -1.30 16.81 24.64
C ALA A 17 -0.14 16.01 24.02
N ALA A 18 0.98 15.83 24.75
CA ALA A 18 2.12 15.05 24.31
C ALA A 18 1.83 13.53 24.25
N ARG A 19 0.96 13.02 25.12
CA ARG A 19 0.50 11.63 25.04
C ARG A 19 -0.42 11.41 23.85
N ASN A 20 -1.31 12.34 23.56
CA ASN A 20 -2.26 12.23 22.46
C ASN A 20 -1.56 12.34 21.09
N SER A 21 -0.52 13.17 20.95
CA SER A 21 0.29 13.25 19.73
C SER A 21 1.13 11.98 19.50
N ARG A 22 1.73 11.40 20.55
CA ARG A 22 2.44 10.11 20.42
C ARG A 22 1.50 8.94 20.12
N GLN A 23 0.28 8.96 20.63
CA GLN A 23 -0.72 7.93 20.37
C GLN A 23 -1.26 8.02 18.93
N SER A 24 -1.38 9.24 18.37
CA SER A 24 -1.74 9.44 16.95
C SER A 24 -0.60 9.08 15.99
N GLU A 25 0.67 9.23 16.38
CA GLU A 25 1.83 8.75 15.60
C GLU A 25 1.95 7.23 15.62
N GLN A 26 1.75 6.58 16.77
CA GLN A 26 1.74 5.11 16.88
C GLN A 26 0.57 4.46 16.12
N THR A 27 -0.52 5.20 15.89
CA THR A 27 -1.68 4.73 15.10
C THR A 27 -1.41 4.74 13.59
N ARG A 28 -0.35 5.40 13.13
CA ARG A 28 0.04 5.53 11.71
C ARG A 28 1.20 4.62 11.27
N MET A 29 1.69 3.75 12.15
CA MET A 29 2.77 2.86 11.74
C MET A 29 2.28 1.89 10.65
N ALA A 30 2.99 1.93 9.52
CA ALA A 30 2.86 0.93 8.47
C ALA A 30 3.10 -0.48 9.02
N PRO A 31 2.52 -1.53 8.40
CA PRO A 31 2.91 -2.91 8.68
C PRO A 31 4.43 -3.04 8.61
N ALA A 32 5.00 -3.94 9.42
CA ALA A 32 6.44 -4.18 9.38
C ALA A 32 6.89 -4.37 7.93
N ALA A 33 7.85 -3.57 7.49
CA ALA A 33 8.31 -3.58 6.12
C ALA A 33 8.91 -4.95 5.81
N ALA A 34 8.23 -5.72 4.96
CA ALA A 34 8.85 -6.87 4.32
C ALA A 34 9.82 -6.36 3.26
N ASP A 35 11.01 -6.99 3.15
CA ASP A 35 12.01 -6.57 2.16
C ASP A 35 11.41 -6.57 0.75
N GLY A 36 11.56 -5.45 0.06
CA GLY A 36 11.03 -5.27 -1.31
C GLY A 36 9.53 -5.00 -1.42
N ILE A 37 8.81 -4.73 -0.31
CA ILE A 37 7.40 -4.32 -0.33
C ILE A 37 7.25 -2.90 0.20
N ILE A 38 6.54 -2.06 -0.54
CA ILE A 38 6.12 -0.73 -0.09
C ILE A 38 4.63 -0.78 0.25
N SER A 39 4.25 -0.27 1.43
CA SER A 39 2.86 -0.17 1.85
C SER A 39 2.48 1.29 2.13
N LYS A 40 1.36 1.74 1.56
CA LYS A 40 0.78 3.09 1.76
C LYS A 40 -0.61 2.96 2.40
N PRO A 41 -0.95 3.76 3.41
CA PRO A 41 -2.30 3.75 3.98
C PRO A 41 -3.31 4.32 2.99
N SER A 42 -4.53 3.77 2.97
CA SER A 42 -5.68 4.34 2.25
C SER A 42 -6.62 5.07 3.21
N ASN A 43 -7.24 6.14 2.72
CA ASN A 43 -8.31 6.84 3.44
C ASN A 43 -9.69 6.22 3.21
N HIS A 44 -9.78 5.13 2.45
CA HIS A 44 -11.01 4.48 1.98
C HIS A 44 -11.08 3.02 2.43
N SER A 45 -12.27 2.42 2.33
CA SER A 45 -12.41 0.96 2.49
C SER A 45 -11.67 0.21 1.37
N VAL A 46 -11.48 -1.10 1.54
CA VAL A 46 -10.84 -1.95 0.52
C VAL A 46 -11.60 -1.85 -0.80
N ASP A 47 -12.93 -1.95 -0.79
CA ASP A 47 -13.75 -1.90 -2.01
C ASP A 47 -13.66 -0.54 -2.70
N GLN A 48 -13.79 0.56 -1.95
CA GLN A 48 -13.65 1.91 -2.50
C GLN A 48 -12.24 2.15 -3.09
N THR A 49 -11.19 1.66 -2.43
CA THR A 49 -9.81 1.77 -2.93
C THR A 49 -9.62 0.98 -4.23
N VAL A 50 -10.19 -0.23 -4.30
CA VAL A 50 -10.19 -1.08 -5.51
C VAL A 50 -10.93 -0.39 -6.66
N ASP A 51 -12.11 0.19 -6.41
CA ASP A 51 -12.88 0.87 -7.45
C ASP A 51 -12.18 2.13 -7.96
N LYS A 52 -11.53 2.89 -7.07
CA LYS A 52 -10.66 4.01 -7.47
C LYS A 52 -9.50 3.55 -8.34
N LEU A 53 -8.81 2.46 -7.96
CA LEU A 53 -7.73 1.88 -8.77
C LEU A 53 -8.21 1.48 -10.15
N LYS A 54 -9.36 0.80 -10.27
CA LYS A 54 -9.94 0.44 -11.57
C LYS A 54 -10.18 1.67 -12.45
N SER A 55 -10.82 2.69 -11.90
CA SER A 55 -11.09 3.94 -12.64
C SER A 55 -9.80 4.64 -13.09
N ILE A 56 -8.77 4.64 -12.25
CA ILE A 56 -7.47 5.24 -12.58
C ILE A 56 -6.77 4.44 -13.68
N LEU A 57 -6.81 3.10 -13.62
CA LEU A 57 -6.23 2.22 -14.64
C LEU A 57 -6.91 2.44 -16.00
N GLU A 58 -8.25 2.45 -16.02
CA GLU A 58 -9.04 2.69 -17.22
C GLU A 58 -8.73 4.07 -17.83
N GLY A 59 -8.77 5.13 -17.02
CA GLY A 59 -8.48 6.49 -17.48
C GLY A 59 -7.05 6.69 -18.00
N ARG A 60 -6.11 5.78 -17.68
CA ARG A 60 -4.73 5.79 -18.16
C ARG A 60 -4.44 4.77 -19.26
N GLY A 61 -5.44 4.05 -19.72
CA GLY A 61 -5.25 3.00 -20.74
C GLY A 61 -4.35 1.85 -20.27
N VAL A 62 -4.33 1.56 -18.96
CA VAL A 62 -3.60 0.44 -18.37
C VAL A 62 -4.56 -0.75 -18.24
N THR A 63 -4.15 -1.90 -18.77
CA THR A 63 -4.99 -3.10 -18.75
C THR A 63 -5.04 -3.71 -17.35
N LEU A 64 -6.23 -3.90 -16.80
CA LEU A 64 -6.48 -4.76 -15.64
C LEU A 64 -6.63 -6.20 -16.17
N PHE A 65 -5.66 -7.07 -15.88
CA PHE A 65 -5.68 -8.48 -16.32
C PHE A 65 -6.53 -9.34 -15.39
N ALA A 66 -6.45 -9.09 -14.07
CA ALA A 66 -7.24 -9.84 -13.09
C ALA A 66 -7.45 -9.03 -11.81
N LEU A 67 -8.57 -9.32 -11.15
CA LEU A 67 -8.85 -8.98 -9.76
C LEU A 67 -9.05 -10.29 -8.98
N VAL A 68 -8.17 -10.56 -8.02
CA VAL A 68 -8.27 -11.72 -7.14
C VAL A 68 -8.84 -11.26 -5.80
N ASP A 69 -10.02 -11.77 -5.42
CA ASP A 69 -10.64 -11.52 -4.12
C ASP A 69 -10.30 -12.65 -3.15
N HIS A 70 -9.17 -12.52 -2.43
CA HIS A 70 -8.74 -13.53 -1.46
C HIS A 70 -9.76 -13.73 -0.34
N SER A 71 -10.36 -12.65 0.15
CA SER A 71 -11.39 -12.70 1.20
C SER A 71 -12.66 -13.38 0.73
N GLY A 72 -13.08 -13.11 -0.51
CA GLY A 72 -14.24 -13.78 -1.12
C GLY A 72 -14.00 -15.28 -1.35
N GLU A 73 -12.81 -15.67 -1.81
CA GLU A 73 -12.46 -17.09 -1.96
C GLU A 73 -12.35 -17.81 -0.62
N ALA A 74 -11.81 -17.14 0.42
CA ALA A 74 -11.80 -17.68 1.78
C ALA A 74 -13.23 -17.94 2.29
N ALA A 75 -14.14 -16.98 2.10
CA ALA A 75 -15.54 -17.14 2.49
C ALA A 75 -16.23 -18.32 1.81
N LYS A 76 -15.97 -18.54 0.51
CA LYS A 76 -16.48 -19.73 -0.23
C LYS A 76 -15.95 -21.04 0.35
N ALA A 77 -14.75 -21.03 0.92
CA ALA A 77 -14.16 -22.17 1.59
C ALA A 77 -14.58 -22.32 3.08
N GLY A 78 -15.52 -21.49 3.56
CA GLY A 78 -15.96 -21.48 4.96
C GLY A 78 -14.96 -20.86 5.96
N LEU A 79 -14.01 -20.09 5.45
CA LEU A 79 -12.98 -19.41 6.26
C LEU A 79 -13.27 -17.91 6.37
N ASN A 80 -12.88 -17.32 7.50
CA ASN A 80 -12.99 -15.88 7.72
C ASN A 80 -11.62 -15.22 7.47
N MET A 81 -11.64 -14.24 6.58
CA MET A 81 -10.48 -13.41 6.26
C MET A 81 -10.91 -11.95 6.17
N ARG A 82 -10.06 -11.03 6.62
CA ARG A 82 -10.29 -9.60 6.43
C ARG A 82 -10.29 -9.24 4.95
N PRO A 83 -11.01 -8.18 4.54
CA PRO A 83 -11.02 -7.74 3.15
C PRO A 83 -9.62 -7.66 2.58
N THR A 84 -9.36 -8.44 1.52
CA THR A 84 -8.04 -8.55 0.89
C THR A 84 -8.22 -8.85 -0.58
N LYS A 85 -7.81 -7.91 -1.46
CA LYS A 85 -7.98 -8.01 -2.91
C LYS A 85 -6.68 -7.64 -3.64
N LEU A 86 -6.33 -8.40 -4.66
CA LEU A 86 -5.13 -8.18 -5.48
C LEU A 86 -5.54 -7.77 -6.90
N LEU A 87 -5.07 -6.62 -7.34
CA LEU A 87 -5.18 -6.17 -8.72
C LEU A 87 -3.90 -6.53 -9.47
N ILE A 88 -4.04 -7.18 -10.62
CA ILE A 88 -2.96 -7.54 -11.53
C ILE A 88 -3.17 -6.74 -12.82
N PHE A 89 -2.23 -5.86 -13.13
CA PHE A 89 -2.39 -4.89 -14.21
C PHE A 89 -1.06 -4.59 -14.91
N GLY A 90 -1.13 -4.02 -16.11
CA GLY A 90 0.06 -3.65 -16.84
C GLY A 90 -0.21 -3.08 -18.22
N ASN A 91 0.90 -2.74 -18.88
CA ASN A 91 0.90 -2.34 -20.28
C ASN A 91 1.99 -3.13 -21.01
N PRO A 92 1.66 -3.94 -22.02
CA PRO A 92 2.65 -4.70 -22.79
C PRO A 92 3.76 -3.85 -23.39
N ARG A 93 3.45 -2.62 -23.81
CA ARG A 93 4.45 -1.69 -24.35
C ARG A 93 5.53 -1.31 -23.31
N ALA A 94 5.16 -1.27 -22.01
CA ALA A 94 6.10 -1.01 -20.93
C ALA A 94 6.81 -2.29 -20.46
N GLY A 95 6.06 -3.40 -20.30
CA GLY A 95 6.59 -4.64 -19.72
C GLY A 95 7.48 -5.44 -20.67
N THR A 96 7.14 -5.50 -21.97
CA THR A 96 7.89 -6.32 -22.94
C THR A 96 9.37 -5.93 -23.03
N PRO A 97 9.77 -4.65 -23.13
CA PRO A 97 11.19 -4.28 -23.17
C PRO A 97 11.95 -4.73 -21.90
N VAL A 98 11.30 -4.70 -20.74
CA VAL A 98 11.90 -5.14 -19.47
C VAL A 98 12.11 -6.65 -19.47
N MET A 99 11.12 -7.43 -19.89
CA MET A 99 11.21 -8.89 -19.97
C MET A 99 12.24 -9.36 -21.03
N LEU A 100 12.40 -8.62 -22.13
CA LEU A 100 13.46 -8.91 -23.11
C LEU A 100 14.87 -8.67 -22.55
N ALA A 101 15.05 -7.64 -21.70
CA ALA A 101 16.32 -7.32 -21.10
C ALA A 101 16.64 -8.18 -19.86
N ALA A 102 15.62 -8.59 -19.11
CA ALA A 102 15.73 -9.37 -17.87
C ALA A 102 14.59 -10.40 -17.80
N PRO A 103 14.67 -11.55 -18.49
CA PRO A 103 13.56 -12.49 -18.64
C PRO A 103 12.96 -13.01 -17.34
N SER A 104 13.75 -13.16 -16.28
CA SER A 104 13.29 -13.63 -14.97
C SER A 104 12.25 -12.72 -14.31
N ILE A 105 12.18 -11.42 -14.70
CA ILE A 105 11.19 -10.49 -14.14
C ILE A 105 9.75 -10.85 -14.53
N ALA A 106 9.58 -11.68 -15.54
CA ALA A 106 8.24 -12.15 -15.95
C ALA A 106 7.48 -12.86 -14.81
N ILE A 107 8.17 -13.39 -13.79
CA ILE A 107 7.53 -13.95 -12.59
C ILE A 107 6.86 -12.90 -11.72
N ASP A 108 7.42 -11.67 -11.70
CA ASP A 108 6.89 -10.54 -10.93
C ASP A 108 5.97 -9.63 -11.74
N LEU A 109 5.99 -9.76 -13.07
CA LEU A 109 5.07 -9.09 -13.97
C LEU A 109 3.86 -10.00 -14.31
N PRO A 110 2.68 -9.41 -14.65
CA PRO A 110 2.32 -7.99 -14.63
C PRO A 110 2.44 -7.36 -13.24
N LEU A 111 2.48 -6.02 -13.15
CA LEU A 111 2.51 -5.31 -11.88
C LEU A 111 1.29 -5.65 -11.02
N LYS A 112 1.43 -5.55 -9.71
CA LYS A 112 0.38 -5.92 -8.74
C LYS A 112 0.27 -4.86 -7.65
N ILE A 113 -0.96 -4.60 -7.21
CA ILE A 113 -1.25 -3.86 -5.97
C ILE A 113 -2.19 -4.71 -5.14
N LEU A 114 -1.78 -5.03 -3.91
CA LEU A 114 -2.61 -5.64 -2.89
C LEU A 114 -3.31 -4.53 -2.11
N VAL A 115 -4.65 -4.58 -2.02
CA VAL A 115 -5.45 -3.72 -1.15
C VAL A 115 -6.00 -4.59 -0.02
N TRP A 116 -5.68 -4.25 1.23
CA TRP A 116 -5.98 -5.13 2.35
C TRP A 116 -6.20 -4.36 3.65
N GLU A 117 -6.99 -4.96 4.56
CA GLU A 117 -7.30 -4.42 5.87
C GLU A 117 -6.50 -5.14 6.95
N ASP A 118 -5.82 -4.37 7.82
CA ASP A 118 -5.05 -4.91 8.95
C ASP A 118 -5.97 -5.26 10.15
N ASP A 119 -5.37 -5.79 11.23
CA ASP A 119 -6.05 -6.20 12.46
C ASP A 119 -6.69 -5.02 13.23
N ARG A 120 -6.34 -3.79 12.88
CA ARG A 120 -6.89 -2.55 13.44
C ARG A 120 -7.93 -1.89 12.56
N GLY A 121 -8.34 -2.54 11.46
CA GLY A 121 -9.30 -2.01 10.50
C GLY A 121 -8.73 -0.90 9.59
N ARG A 122 -7.40 -0.76 9.48
CA ARG A 122 -6.77 0.19 8.58
C ARG A 122 -6.54 -0.48 7.23
N VAL A 123 -6.77 0.28 6.17
CA VAL A 123 -6.61 -0.19 4.81
C VAL A 123 -5.26 0.24 4.25
N TRP A 124 -4.59 -0.67 3.56
CA TRP A 124 -3.27 -0.52 2.98
C TRP A 124 -3.25 -0.89 1.52
N LEU A 125 -2.44 -0.18 0.74
CA LEU A 125 -2.03 -0.57 -0.61
C LEU A 125 -0.56 -1.00 -0.55
N SER A 126 -0.31 -2.26 -0.89
CA SER A 126 1.05 -2.83 -0.90
C SER A 126 1.43 -3.26 -2.30
N TYR A 127 2.68 -2.99 -2.69
CA TYR A 127 3.22 -3.33 -4.01
C TYR A 127 4.73 -3.58 -3.92
N ASN A 128 5.28 -4.27 -4.92
CA ASN A 128 6.71 -4.50 -5.00
C ASN A 128 7.47 -3.19 -5.27
N ASP A 129 8.50 -2.92 -4.47
CA ASP A 129 9.44 -1.81 -4.70
C ASP A 129 10.13 -1.98 -6.07
N PRO A 130 10.01 -1.00 -6.98
CA PRO A 130 10.68 -1.07 -8.29
C PRO A 130 12.19 -1.25 -8.18
N ALA A 131 12.84 -0.61 -7.20
CA ALA A 131 14.28 -0.75 -6.99
C ALA A 131 14.66 -2.15 -6.49
N TYR A 132 13.80 -2.79 -5.68
CA TYR A 132 13.98 -4.18 -5.30
C TYR A 132 13.88 -5.11 -6.52
N LEU A 133 12.84 -4.95 -7.35
CA LEU A 133 12.68 -5.74 -8.57
C LEU A 133 13.85 -5.55 -9.52
N GLN A 134 14.35 -4.32 -9.66
CA GLN A 134 15.53 -4.01 -10.44
C GLN A 134 16.74 -4.82 -9.99
N ARG A 135 17.04 -4.79 -8.68
CA ARG A 135 18.18 -5.54 -8.11
C ARG A 135 18.00 -7.05 -8.24
N ARG A 136 16.79 -7.55 -7.94
CA ARG A 136 16.45 -8.98 -7.97
C ARG A 136 16.66 -9.59 -9.34
N HIS A 137 16.30 -8.89 -10.41
CA HIS A 137 16.29 -9.40 -11.78
C HIS A 137 17.40 -8.83 -12.67
N GLY A 138 18.19 -7.87 -12.17
CA GLY A 138 19.22 -7.22 -12.97
C GLY A 138 18.65 -6.33 -14.07
N VAL A 139 17.50 -5.67 -13.82
CA VAL A 139 16.87 -4.78 -14.80
C VAL A 139 17.77 -3.58 -15.07
N PRO A 140 18.08 -3.25 -16.34
CA PRO A 140 18.84 -2.06 -16.67
C PRO A 140 18.20 -0.77 -16.14
N GLN A 141 19.02 0.16 -15.61
CA GLN A 141 18.57 1.40 -14.97
C GLN A 141 17.62 2.22 -15.85
N GLN A 142 17.85 2.27 -17.14
CA GLN A 142 17.01 3.02 -18.09
C GLN A 142 15.58 2.45 -18.23
N LEU A 143 15.35 1.20 -17.82
CA LEU A 143 14.04 0.54 -17.85
C LEU A 143 13.29 0.58 -16.51
N LEU A 144 13.87 1.14 -15.45
CA LEU A 144 13.26 1.19 -14.13
C LEU A 144 11.88 1.86 -14.13
N GLN A 145 11.73 2.93 -14.91
CA GLN A 145 10.45 3.66 -15.01
C GLN A 145 9.32 2.80 -15.60
N ASN A 146 9.64 1.77 -16.38
CA ASN A 146 8.65 0.86 -16.95
C ASN A 146 7.94 0.00 -15.90
N ILE A 147 8.55 -0.19 -14.73
CA ILE A 147 8.02 -0.98 -13.61
C ILE A 147 7.63 -0.16 -12.39
N ALA A 148 7.79 1.18 -12.45
CA ALA A 148 7.49 2.08 -11.32
C ALA A 148 6.01 2.51 -11.24
N ALA A 149 5.17 2.14 -12.20
CA ALA A 149 3.78 2.64 -12.28
C ALA A 149 2.94 2.33 -11.03
N ALA A 150 3.19 1.22 -10.34
CA ALA A 150 2.45 0.83 -9.14
C ALA A 150 2.54 1.89 -8.02
N GLU A 151 3.69 2.56 -7.88
CA GLU A 151 3.91 3.60 -6.89
C GLU A 151 2.96 4.81 -7.08
N THR A 152 2.90 5.32 -8.32
CA THR A 152 2.02 6.45 -8.67
C THR A 152 0.55 6.08 -8.54
N LEU A 153 0.16 4.88 -9.02
CA LEU A 153 -1.22 4.41 -8.97
C LEU A 153 -1.70 4.21 -7.53
N ALA A 154 -0.85 3.62 -6.67
CA ALA A 154 -1.14 3.46 -5.25
C ALA A 154 -1.29 4.81 -4.54
N ALA A 155 -0.43 5.79 -4.83
CA ALA A 155 -0.50 7.12 -4.24
C ALA A 155 -1.80 7.86 -4.61
N LEU A 156 -2.27 7.73 -5.85
CA LEU A 156 -3.51 8.35 -6.33
C LEU A 156 -4.76 7.68 -5.73
N ALA A 157 -4.75 6.35 -5.60
CA ALA A 157 -5.90 5.62 -5.10
C ALA A 157 -6.04 5.70 -3.57
N ALA A 158 -4.97 6.02 -2.85
CA ALA A 158 -4.95 6.14 -1.39
C ALA A 158 -5.63 7.41 -0.85
N GLN A 159 -5.77 8.44 -1.68
CA GLN A 159 -6.34 9.76 -1.33
C GLN A 159 -7.85 9.77 -1.46
#